data_b67025496417a76c5c9c8daacddc6998
#
_entry.id   b67025496417a76c5c9c8daacddc6998
#
_cell.length_a   1.000
_cell.length_b   1.000
_cell.length_c   1.000
_cell.angle_alpha   90.00
_cell.angle_beta   90.00
_cell.angle_gamma   90.00
#
_symmetry.space_group_name_H-M   'P 1'
#
loop_
_entity.id
_entity.type
_entity.pdbx_description
1 polymer ?
#
loop_
_entity_poly.entity_id
_entity_poly.type
_entity_poly.pdbx_seq_one_letter_code
_entity_poly.pdbx_strand_id
1 'polypeptide(L)'
;MERFIVESPHTAGDCKKALKDVLAAGYLSHFDWGCADGDHRGWVIIEAASADEAKMVVPSSHRSHATVIKLTKFSREQIEQMHIG
;
A
#
# COMPACT_ATOMS: atom_id res chain seq x y z
N MET A 1 -15.99 6.49 0.23
CA MET A 1 -14.53 6.45 0.29
C MET A 1 -13.95 5.65 -0.86
N GLU A 2 -12.80 6.02 -1.30
CA GLU A 2 -12.11 5.31 -2.38
C GLU A 2 -11.14 4.29 -1.79
N ARG A 3 -10.81 3.28 -2.58
CA ARG A 3 -9.90 2.21 -2.18
C ARG A 3 -8.53 2.43 -2.81
N PHE A 4 -7.48 2.25 -2.00
CA PHE A 4 -6.10 2.45 -2.43
C PHE A 4 -5.23 1.27 -2.01
N ILE A 5 -4.24 0.94 -2.85
CA ILE A 5 -3.12 0.11 -2.43
C ILE A 5 -1.94 1.02 -2.09
N VAL A 6 -1.34 0.77 -0.95
CA VAL A 6 -0.14 1.49 -0.50
C VAL A 6 1.01 0.49 -0.49
N GLU A 7 2.10 0.84 -1.16
CA GLU A 7 3.33 0.07 -1.18
C GLU A 7 4.40 0.81 -0.40
N SER A 8 5.02 0.13 0.55
CA SER A 8 6.07 0.69 1.40
C SER A 8 7.34 -0.15 1.26
N PRO A 9 8.29 0.29 0.42
CA PRO A 9 9.57 -0.38 0.29
C PRO A 9 10.52 -0.02 1.43
N HIS A 10 11.43 -0.94 1.74
CA HIS A 10 12.51 -0.72 2.69
C HIS A 10 13.73 -1.56 2.28
N THR A 11 14.90 -1.23 2.81
CA THR A 11 16.10 -2.03 2.56
C THR A 11 16.07 -3.31 3.39
N ALA A 12 16.86 -4.31 3.00
CA ALA A 12 17.00 -5.53 3.78
C ALA A 12 17.48 -5.24 5.21
N GLY A 13 18.37 -4.26 5.39
CA GLY A 13 18.86 -3.85 6.70
C GLY A 13 17.81 -3.17 7.57
N ASP A 14 16.80 -2.55 6.96
CA ASP A 14 15.74 -1.83 7.66
C ASP A 14 14.46 -2.65 7.85
N CYS A 15 14.42 -3.90 7.38
CA CYS A 15 13.24 -4.74 7.42
C CYS A 15 12.64 -4.85 8.83
N LYS A 16 13.47 -5.19 9.82
CA LYS A 16 13.02 -5.32 11.21
C LYS A 16 12.49 -4.01 11.77
N LYS A 17 13.17 -2.90 11.46
CA LYS A 17 12.73 -1.57 11.90
C LYS A 17 11.39 -1.21 11.28
N ALA A 18 11.21 -1.45 10.00
CA ALA A 18 9.95 -1.18 9.31
C ALA A 18 8.78 -1.95 9.94
N LEU A 19 8.97 -3.25 10.22
CA LEU A 19 7.98 -4.08 10.88
C LEU A 19 7.64 -3.55 12.27
N LYS A 20 8.64 -3.15 13.05
CA LYS A 20 8.44 -2.60 14.39
C LYS A 20 7.71 -1.26 14.36
N ASP A 21 8.04 -0.39 13.40
CA ASP A 21 7.41 0.92 13.26
C ASP A 21 5.94 0.78 12.89
N VAL A 22 5.61 -0.14 11.97
CA VAL A 22 4.22 -0.41 11.59
C VAL A 22 3.45 -1.05 12.74
N LEU A 23 4.08 -1.94 13.51
CA LEU A 23 3.49 -2.52 14.72
C LEU A 23 3.15 -1.42 15.72
N ALA A 24 4.08 -0.52 15.99
CA ALA A 24 3.88 0.60 16.92
C ALA A 24 2.75 1.53 16.50
N ALA A 25 2.57 1.72 15.18
CA ALA A 25 1.49 2.52 14.63
C ALA A 25 0.12 1.81 14.63
N GLY A 26 0.08 0.53 14.97
CA GLY A 26 -1.16 -0.25 15.05
C GLY A 26 -1.64 -0.85 13.74
N TYR A 27 -0.82 -0.84 12.69
CA TYR A 27 -1.22 -1.30 11.36
C TYR A 27 -0.62 -2.63 10.91
N LEU A 28 0.17 -3.30 11.75
CA LEU A 28 0.88 -4.51 11.33
C LEU A 28 -0.05 -5.58 10.75
N SER A 29 -1.21 -5.80 11.38
CA SER A 29 -2.19 -6.80 10.92
C SER A 29 -2.87 -6.44 9.61
N HIS A 30 -2.77 -5.19 9.16
CA HIS A 30 -3.38 -4.73 7.91
C HIS A 30 -2.45 -4.88 6.72
N PHE A 31 -1.14 -5.00 6.97
CA PHE A 31 -0.13 -5.11 5.93
C PHE A 31 0.20 -6.56 5.61
N ASP A 32 0.45 -6.81 4.33
CA ASP A 32 1.12 -8.02 3.86
C ASP A 32 2.56 -7.67 3.51
N TRP A 33 3.47 -8.61 3.77
CA TRP A 33 4.91 -8.38 3.66
C TRP A 33 5.56 -9.42 2.76
N GLY A 34 6.44 -8.97 1.89
CA GLY A 34 7.21 -9.85 1.01
C GLY A 34 8.59 -10.23 1.54
N CYS A 35 8.96 -9.73 2.73
CA CYS A 35 10.33 -9.89 3.26
C CYS A 35 10.78 -11.35 3.38
N ALA A 36 9.89 -12.25 3.79
CA ALA A 36 10.20 -13.67 3.93
C ALA A 36 10.53 -14.34 2.60
N ASP A 37 10.07 -13.76 1.50
CA ASP A 37 10.32 -14.24 0.14
C ASP A 37 11.39 -13.41 -0.60
N GLY A 38 12.12 -12.58 0.15
CA GLY A 38 13.20 -11.76 -0.40
C GLY A 38 12.78 -10.45 -1.03
N ASP A 39 11.49 -10.11 -0.99
CA ASP A 39 10.98 -8.84 -1.50
C ASP A 39 10.70 -7.90 -0.34
N HIS A 40 11.58 -6.91 -0.15
CA HIS A 40 11.52 -6.00 1.00
C HIS A 40 10.51 -4.88 0.79
N ARG A 41 9.24 -5.26 0.66
CA ARG A 41 8.10 -4.34 0.57
C ARG A 41 6.97 -4.80 1.45
N GLY A 42 6.19 -3.82 1.93
CA GLY A 42 4.92 -4.07 2.58
C GLY A 42 3.80 -3.50 1.73
N TRP A 43 2.64 -4.14 1.72
CA TRP A 43 1.46 -3.70 0.98
C TRP A 43 0.25 -3.68 1.88
N VAL A 44 -0.62 -2.69 1.68
CA VAL A 44 -1.91 -2.64 2.34
C VAL A 44 -2.94 -2.06 1.37
N ILE A 45 -4.16 -2.60 1.43
CA ILE A 45 -5.30 -2.02 0.71
C ILE A 45 -6.21 -1.40 1.76
N ILE A 46 -6.48 -0.10 1.62
CA ILE A 46 -7.32 0.63 2.56
C ILE A 46 -8.31 1.53 1.83
N GLU A 47 -9.37 1.89 2.54
CA GLU A 47 -10.32 2.91 2.11
C GLU A 47 -9.92 4.25 2.74
N ALA A 48 -9.89 5.30 1.94
CA ALA A 48 -9.56 6.64 2.39
C ALA A 48 -10.23 7.68 1.50
N ALA A 49 -10.31 8.90 1.98
CA ALA A 49 -10.90 10.01 1.23
C ALA A 49 -9.97 10.51 0.11
N SER A 50 -8.68 10.31 0.26
CA SER A 50 -7.66 10.76 -0.69
C SER A 50 -6.41 9.89 -0.65
N ALA A 51 -5.56 10.01 -1.67
CA ALA A 51 -4.27 9.34 -1.69
C ALA A 51 -3.35 9.81 -0.55
N ASP A 52 -3.38 11.09 -0.22
CA ASP A 52 -2.59 11.62 0.89
C ASP A 52 -3.02 11.02 2.22
N GLU A 53 -4.33 10.87 2.43
CA GLU A 53 -4.86 10.21 3.62
C GLU A 53 -4.45 8.73 3.66
N ALA A 54 -4.55 8.03 2.54
CA ALA A 54 -4.14 6.62 2.44
C ALA A 54 -2.67 6.44 2.81
N LYS A 55 -1.81 7.36 2.38
CA LYS A 55 -0.37 7.32 2.64
C LYS A 55 -0.04 7.43 4.13
N MET A 56 -0.93 8.00 4.93
CA MET A 56 -0.73 8.15 6.38
C MET A 56 -0.66 6.83 7.13
N VAL A 57 -1.09 5.73 6.54
CA VAL A 57 -0.96 4.39 7.13
C VAL A 57 0.51 3.95 7.25
N VAL A 58 1.38 4.55 6.44
CA VAL A 58 2.83 4.29 6.50
C VAL A 58 3.45 5.21 7.56
N PRO A 59 4.24 4.67 8.50
CA PRO A 59 4.95 5.50 9.48
C PRO A 59 5.79 6.59 8.82
N SER A 60 5.90 7.74 9.45
CA SER A 60 6.59 8.91 8.90
C SER A 60 8.03 8.62 8.46
N SER A 61 8.71 7.72 9.16
CA SER A 61 10.09 7.32 8.86
C SER A 61 10.24 6.59 7.52
N HIS A 62 9.16 6.02 6.99
CA HIS A 62 9.16 5.25 5.73
C HIS A 62 8.27 5.88 4.66
N ARG A 63 7.56 6.94 5.00
CA ARG A 63 6.51 7.52 4.14
C ARG A 63 7.03 8.13 2.85
N SER A 64 8.23 8.68 2.85
CA SER A 64 8.82 9.33 1.68
C SER A 64 9.03 8.38 0.49
N HIS A 65 9.17 7.08 0.75
CA HIS A 65 9.36 6.05 -0.28
C HIS A 65 8.09 5.30 -0.64
N ALA A 66 6.99 5.57 0.06
CA ALA A 66 5.73 4.89 -0.19
C ALA A 66 5.08 5.40 -1.47
N THR A 67 4.44 4.47 -2.18
CA THR A 67 3.61 4.78 -3.34
C THR A 67 2.17 4.41 -3.05
N VAL A 68 1.24 5.19 -3.62
CA VAL A 68 -0.20 4.99 -3.42
C VAL A 68 -0.87 4.95 -4.79
N ILE A 69 -1.66 3.92 -5.02
CA ILE A 69 -2.40 3.76 -6.27
C ILE A 69 -3.88 3.60 -5.94
N LYS A 70 -4.71 4.43 -6.56
CA LYS A 70 -6.14 4.29 -6.46
C LYS A 70 -6.57 3.04 -7.23
N LEU A 71 -7.36 2.20 -6.58
CA LEU A 71 -7.86 0.96 -7.17
C LEU A 71 -9.26 1.15 -7.71
N THR A 72 -9.49 0.66 -8.90
CA THR A 72 -10.78 0.74 -9.58
C THR A 72 -11.17 -0.64 -10.07
N LYS A 73 -12.44 -0.99 -9.89
CA LYS A 73 -13.01 -2.20 -10.50
C LYS A 73 -13.80 -1.80 -11.74
N PHE A 74 -13.69 -2.62 -12.76
CA PHE A 74 -14.46 -2.43 -13.98
C PHE A 74 -15.53 -3.49 -14.10
N SER A 75 -16.74 -3.08 -14.48
CA SER A 75 -17.81 -4.01 -14.82
C SER A 75 -17.60 -4.53 -16.24
N ARG A 76 -18.29 -5.65 -16.55
CA ARG A 76 -18.29 -6.19 -17.90
C ARG A 76 -18.76 -5.15 -18.91
N GLU A 77 -19.84 -4.41 -18.59
CA GLU A 77 -20.40 -3.38 -19.47
C GLU A 77 -19.39 -2.28 -19.78
N GLN A 78 -18.64 -1.84 -18.75
CA GLN A 78 -17.62 -0.82 -18.94
C GLN A 78 -16.51 -1.29 -19.88
N ILE A 79 -16.10 -2.56 -19.76
CA ILE A 79 -15.09 -3.16 -20.63
C ILE A 79 -15.59 -3.23 -22.07
N GLU A 80 -16.83 -3.66 -22.27
CA GLU A 80 -17.43 -3.79 -23.60
C GLU A 80 -17.58 -2.43 -24.30
N GLN A 81 -17.71 -1.35 -23.53
CA GLN A 81 -17.85 0.01 -24.07
C GLN A 81 -16.50 0.71 -24.27
N MET A 82 -15.39 0.14 -23.81
CA MET A 82 -14.09 0.72 -24.02
C MET A 82 -13.65 0.60 -25.47
N HIS A 83 -13.17 1.72 -26.02
CA HIS A 83 -12.48 1.72 -27.30
C HIS A 83 -11.01 1.42 -27.06
N ILE A 84 -10.67 0.15 -27.15
CA ILE A 84 -9.28 -0.29 -27.10
C ILE A 84 -8.83 -0.40 -28.55
N GLY A 85 -8.27 0.67 -29.03
CA GLY A 85 -7.80 0.69 -30.40
C GLY A 85 -6.32 0.59 -30.52
#